data_a745483b963ea1fcfccf266045edd8e2
#
_entry.id   a745483b963ea1fcfccf266045edd8e2
#
_cell.length_a   1.000
_cell.length_b   1.000
_cell.length_c   1.000
_cell.angle_alpha   90.00
_cell.angle_beta   90.00
_cell.angle_gamma   90.00
#
_symmetry.space_group_name_H-M   'P 1'
#
loop_
_entity.id
_entity.type
_entity.pdbx_description
1 polymer ?
#
loop_
_entity_poly.entity_id
_entity_poly.type
_entity_poly.pdbx_seq_one_letter_code
_entity_poly.pdbx_strand_id
1 'polypeptide(L)'
;MFNTNSYFDGKVVSIALESAEGKTTVGVMAAGEYEFGTGSVEVMTVIAGQLTIQQPGETEWKTYKKFESFVVANGVKFEVKCTEDTPYLCLYK
;
A
#
# COMPACT_ATOMS: atom_id res chain seq x y z
N MET A 1 -4.72 -0.09 -21.95
CA MET A 1 -6.00 -0.45 -21.36
C MET A 1 -6.05 -0.18 -19.85
N PHE A 2 -5.15 -0.75 -19.07
CA PHE A 2 -5.08 -0.42 -17.66
C PHE A 2 -4.16 0.77 -17.42
N ASN A 3 -4.54 1.64 -16.47
CA ASN A 3 -3.69 2.74 -16.06
C ASN A 3 -2.64 2.22 -15.08
N THR A 4 -1.39 2.60 -15.31
CA THR A 4 -0.30 2.26 -14.41
C THR A 4 0.18 3.53 -13.72
N ASN A 5 0.59 3.39 -12.46
CA ASN A 5 1.15 4.49 -11.67
C ASN A 5 2.55 4.10 -11.23
N SER A 6 3.46 5.05 -11.25
CA SER A 6 4.84 4.83 -10.84
C SER A 6 5.24 5.94 -9.89
N TYR A 7 5.80 5.56 -8.75
CA TYR A 7 6.23 6.49 -7.69
C TYR A 7 7.66 6.16 -7.28
N PHE A 8 8.33 7.15 -6.69
CA PHE A 8 9.68 6.97 -6.12
C PHE A 8 10.66 6.40 -7.15
N ASP A 9 10.71 7.04 -8.35
CA ASP A 9 11.60 6.64 -9.44
C ASP A 9 11.41 5.19 -9.88
N GLY A 10 10.15 4.72 -9.89
CA GLY A 10 9.81 3.38 -10.35
C GLY A 10 9.94 2.30 -9.27
N LYS A 11 10.24 2.67 -8.04
CA LYS A 11 10.36 1.68 -6.94
C LYS A 11 9.02 1.15 -6.48
N VAL A 12 7.93 1.90 -6.74
CA VAL A 12 6.56 1.47 -6.47
C VAL A 12 5.78 1.63 -7.76
N VAL A 13 5.20 0.54 -8.23
CA VAL A 13 4.40 0.53 -9.46
C VAL A 13 3.09 -0.16 -9.18
N SER A 14 1.97 0.43 -9.63
CA SER A 14 0.66 -0.16 -9.44
C SER A 14 -0.18 -0.06 -10.71
N ILE A 15 -1.18 -0.92 -10.80
CA ILE A 15 -2.17 -0.94 -11.88
C ILE A 15 -3.52 -0.62 -11.25
N ALA A 16 -4.20 0.39 -11.80
CA ALA A 16 -5.53 0.78 -11.34
C ALA A 16 -6.60 0.05 -12.12
N LEU A 17 -7.65 -0.39 -11.43
CA LEU A 17 -8.79 -1.06 -12.04
C LEU A 17 -10.05 -0.79 -11.22
N GLU A 18 -11.21 -1.03 -11.85
CA GLU A 18 -12.49 -1.11 -11.15
C GLU A 18 -12.80 -2.57 -10.91
N SER A 19 -12.91 -2.95 -9.65
CA SER A 19 -13.25 -4.31 -9.26
C SER A 19 -14.68 -4.34 -8.71
N ALA A 20 -15.16 -5.51 -8.32
CA ALA A 20 -16.44 -5.64 -7.62
C ALA A 20 -16.45 -4.85 -6.31
N GLU A 21 -15.26 -4.54 -5.76
CA GLU A 21 -15.08 -3.76 -4.54
C GLU A 21 -14.97 -2.25 -4.82
N GLY A 22 -15.08 -1.80 -6.08
CA GLY A 22 -14.90 -0.43 -6.48
C GLY A 22 -13.49 -0.13 -6.95
N LYS A 23 -13.03 1.11 -6.75
CA LYS A 23 -11.70 1.53 -7.17
C LYS A 23 -10.63 0.70 -6.43
N THR A 24 -9.73 0.13 -7.19
CA THR A 24 -8.74 -0.82 -6.69
C THR A 24 -7.39 -0.59 -7.38
N THR A 25 -6.29 -0.83 -6.66
CA THR A 25 -4.98 -0.93 -7.28
C THR A 25 -4.31 -2.23 -6.84
N VAL A 26 -3.52 -2.79 -7.74
CA VAL A 26 -2.62 -3.90 -7.45
C VAL A 26 -1.22 -3.43 -7.78
N GLY A 27 -0.29 -3.56 -6.86
CA GLY A 27 1.04 -3.02 -7.06
C GLY A 27 2.14 -3.84 -6.44
N VAL A 28 3.36 -3.35 -6.66
CA VAL A 28 4.56 -3.93 -6.07
C VAL A 28 5.42 -2.78 -5.55
N MET A 29 5.92 -2.94 -4.33
CA MET A 29 6.91 -2.03 -3.74
C MET A 29 8.26 -2.73 -3.74
N ALA A 30 9.28 -2.08 -4.28
CA ALA A 30 10.65 -2.56 -4.14
C ALA A 30 11.07 -2.43 -2.67
N ALA A 31 12.01 -3.26 -2.23
CA ALA A 31 12.58 -3.13 -0.89
C ALA A 31 13.01 -1.69 -0.63
N GLY A 32 12.63 -1.15 0.52
CA GLY A 32 12.91 0.25 0.87
C GLY A 32 11.96 0.80 1.90
N GLU A 33 11.99 2.13 2.04
CA GLU A 33 11.12 2.87 2.97
C GLU A 33 10.43 3.98 2.21
N TYR A 34 9.12 4.16 2.48
CA TYR A 34 8.28 5.09 1.74
C TYR A 34 7.30 5.80 2.67
N GLU A 35 6.95 7.04 2.29
CA GLU A 35 5.84 7.76 2.90
C GLU A 35 4.74 7.92 1.86
N PHE A 36 3.52 7.53 2.21
CA PHE A 36 2.35 7.66 1.33
C PHE A 36 1.31 8.57 1.97
N GLY A 37 0.66 9.38 1.13
CA GLY A 37 -0.50 10.16 1.54
C GLY A 37 -1.78 9.50 1.02
N THR A 38 -2.89 9.71 1.73
CA THR A 38 -4.19 9.16 1.34
C THR A 38 -5.15 10.27 0.92
N GLY A 39 -5.98 10.00 -0.07
CA GLY A 39 -7.09 10.85 -0.52
C GLY A 39 -8.44 10.18 -0.31
N SER A 40 -8.46 9.03 0.35
CA SER A 40 -9.65 8.29 0.75
C SER A 40 -9.23 7.29 1.83
N VAL A 41 -10.19 6.61 2.43
CA VAL A 41 -9.87 5.47 3.29
C VAL A 41 -9.32 4.36 2.39
N GLU A 42 -8.21 3.75 2.79
CA GLU A 42 -7.57 2.68 2.03
C GLU A 42 -7.50 1.41 2.86
N VAL A 43 -7.86 0.30 2.23
CA VAL A 43 -7.71 -1.03 2.83
C VAL A 43 -6.62 -1.74 2.03
N MET A 44 -5.49 -1.99 2.66
CA MET A 44 -4.35 -2.62 2.00
C MET A 44 -4.17 -4.06 2.48
N THR A 45 -3.89 -4.95 1.53
CA THR A 45 -3.66 -6.37 1.80
C THR A 45 -2.32 -6.76 1.21
N VAL A 46 -1.49 -7.43 2.00
CA VAL A 46 -0.20 -7.97 1.55
C VAL A 46 -0.46 -9.26 0.77
N ILE A 47 0.05 -9.35 -0.46
CA ILE A 47 -0.16 -10.55 -1.29
C ILE A 47 0.94 -11.58 -1.07
N ALA A 48 2.17 -11.13 -0.88
CA ALA A 48 3.32 -11.98 -0.58
C ALA A 48 4.34 -11.16 0.20
N GLY A 49 5.25 -11.79 0.91
CA GLY A 49 6.23 -11.08 1.73
C GLY A 49 5.59 -10.42 2.93
N GLN A 50 6.01 -9.21 3.25
CA GLN A 50 5.45 -8.46 4.38
C GLN A 50 5.70 -6.97 4.24
N LEU A 51 4.82 -6.17 4.86
CA LEU A 51 4.96 -4.73 4.99
C LEU A 51 4.99 -4.36 6.46
N THR A 52 5.88 -3.46 6.83
CA THR A 52 5.94 -2.90 8.19
C THR A 52 5.45 -1.46 8.11
N ILE A 53 4.43 -1.13 8.90
CA ILE A 53 3.65 0.09 8.77
C ILE A 53 3.71 0.88 10.08
N GLN A 54 3.91 2.19 9.95
CA GLN A 54 3.70 3.13 11.06
C GLN A 54 2.52 4.01 10.70
N GLN A 55 1.44 3.89 11.46
CA GLN A 55 0.24 4.70 11.27
C GLN A 55 0.47 6.13 11.79
N PRO A 56 -0.29 7.12 11.27
CA PRO A 56 -0.16 8.50 11.72
C PRO A 56 -0.35 8.63 13.24
N GLY A 57 0.55 9.38 13.87
CA GLY A 57 0.49 9.62 15.31
C GLY A 57 0.94 8.47 16.18
N GLU A 58 1.29 7.33 15.61
CA GLU A 58 1.79 6.18 16.36
C GLU A 58 3.30 6.15 16.31
N THR A 59 3.92 5.67 17.38
CA THR A 59 5.38 5.49 17.44
C THR A 59 5.77 4.07 17.10
N GLU A 60 4.83 3.13 17.21
CA GLU A 60 5.09 1.72 16.97
C GLU A 60 4.88 1.36 15.52
N TRP A 61 5.69 0.42 15.06
CA TRP A 61 5.58 -0.18 13.73
C TRP A 61 4.92 -1.55 13.86
N LYS A 62 3.98 -1.85 12.96
CA LYS A 62 3.32 -3.17 12.92
C LYS A 62 3.66 -3.84 11.60
N THR A 63 3.96 -5.14 11.66
CA THR A 63 4.25 -5.93 10.48
C THR A 63 3.04 -6.75 10.07
N TYR A 64 2.68 -6.64 8.79
CA TYR A 64 1.59 -7.38 8.18
C TYR A 64 2.18 -8.36 7.17
N LYS A 65 1.81 -9.61 7.31
CA LYS A 65 2.32 -10.71 6.50
C LYS A 65 1.33 -11.07 5.40
N LYS A 66 1.67 -12.08 4.62
CA LYS A 66 0.85 -12.55 3.50
C LYS A 66 -0.63 -12.66 3.89
N PHE A 67 -1.49 -12.03 3.10
CA PHE A 67 -2.94 -11.99 3.22
C PHE A 67 -3.48 -11.24 4.45
N GLU A 68 -2.63 -10.61 5.21
CA GLU A 68 -3.07 -9.72 6.27
C GLU A 68 -3.37 -8.33 5.70
N SER A 69 -4.35 -7.66 6.30
CA SER A 69 -4.82 -6.35 5.84
C SER A 69 -4.74 -5.32 6.95
N PHE A 70 -4.63 -4.06 6.55
CA PHE A 70 -4.73 -2.93 7.45
C PHE A 70 -5.48 -1.79 6.78
N VAL A 71 -6.05 -0.91 7.59
CA VAL A 71 -6.85 0.22 7.12
C VAL A 71 -6.10 1.51 7.44
N VAL A 72 -6.04 2.42 6.46
CA VAL A 72 -5.45 3.75 6.64
C VAL A 72 -6.55 4.78 6.42
N ALA A 73 -6.65 5.76 7.33
CA ALA A 73 -7.67 6.80 7.27
C ALA A 73 -7.46 7.74 6.08
N ASN A 74 -8.52 8.45 5.71
CA ASN A 74 -8.48 9.46 4.66
C ASN A 74 -7.70 10.70 5.14
N GLY A 75 -6.92 11.29 4.23
CA GLY A 75 -6.29 12.59 4.46
C GLY A 75 -5.09 12.56 5.40
N VAL A 76 -4.40 11.44 5.48
CA VAL A 76 -3.25 11.26 6.37
C VAL A 76 -2.02 10.82 5.59
N LYS A 77 -0.88 10.82 6.26
CA LYS A 77 0.35 10.23 5.75
C LYS A 77 0.77 9.08 6.65
N PHE A 78 1.27 8.01 6.06
CA PHE A 78 1.74 6.84 6.80
C PHE A 78 3.05 6.35 6.21
N GLU A 79 3.82 5.65 7.05
CA GLU A 79 5.15 5.17 6.66
C GLU A 79 5.09 3.67 6.41
N VAL A 80 5.80 3.25 5.37
CA VAL A 80 5.89 1.84 4.98
C VAL A 80 7.35 1.47 4.79
N LYS A 81 7.73 0.31 5.29
CA LYS A 81 9.04 -0.25 4.95
C LYS A 81 8.91 -1.75 4.67
N CYS A 82 9.74 -2.23 3.75
CA CYS A 82 9.82 -3.64 3.42
C CYS A 82 11.27 -4.00 3.08
N THR A 83 11.64 -5.24 3.40
CA THR A 83 13.00 -5.73 3.20
C THR A 83 13.16 -6.49 1.90
N GLU A 84 12.06 -6.75 1.20
CA GLU A 84 12.04 -7.43 -0.11
C GLU A 84 10.93 -6.84 -0.95
N ASP A 85 10.96 -7.10 -2.24
CA ASP A 85 9.91 -6.63 -3.16
C ASP A 85 8.59 -7.26 -2.73
N THR A 86 7.59 -6.41 -2.48
CA THR A 86 6.34 -6.85 -1.84
C THR A 86 5.13 -6.43 -2.67
N PRO A 87 4.35 -7.40 -3.20
CA PRO A 87 3.11 -7.11 -3.89
C PRO A 87 1.98 -6.86 -2.90
N TYR A 88 1.07 -5.96 -3.27
CA TYR A 88 -0.05 -5.58 -2.42
C TYR A 88 -1.30 -5.29 -3.23
N LEU A 89 -2.44 -5.34 -2.55
CA LEU A 89 -3.75 -4.94 -3.07
C LEU A 89 -4.21 -3.74 -2.24
N CYS A 90 -4.76 -2.73 -2.89
CA CYS A 90 -5.34 -1.57 -2.19
C CYS A 90 -6.76 -1.33 -2.68
N LEU A 91 -7.70 -1.28 -1.73
CA LEU A 91 -9.09 -0.90 -1.99
C LEU A 91 -9.30 0.53 -1.49
N TYR A 92 -9.94 1.37 -2.30
CA TYR A 92 -10.20 2.77 -1.96
C TYR A 92 -11.67 2.93 -1.57
N LYS A 93 -11.90 3.26 -0.34
CA LYS A 93 -13.23 3.41 0.25
C LYS A 93 -13.54 4.89 0.51
#